data_4bd93f0a50c3192a67f2ae4d151fd71c
#
_entry.id   4bd93f0a50c3192a67f2ae4d151fd71c
#
_cell.length_a   1.000
_cell.length_b   1.000
_cell.length_c   1.000
_cell.angle_alpha   90.00
_cell.angle_beta   90.00
_cell.angle_gamma   90.00
#
_symmetry.space_group_name_H-M   'P 1'
#
loop_
_entity.id
_entity.type
_entity.pdbx_description
1 polymer ?
#
loop_
_entity_poly.entity_id
_entity_poly.type
_entity_poly.pdbx_seq_one_letter_code
_entity_poly.pdbx_strand_id
1 'polypeptide(L)'
;MAQTVGRNIAAPLLFLNLLMYTIALGFACWCTNKYIDGQTSHPSFGGNGATGFFLTFAILACVVGIVSKFAGGTHIRVWRSDSLAAAGSVSLVAWAITALASGFACKEINVGGYRGWRLRMVEAFIIILTFTQLLYVLLLHAGMFSSKYGPGYRDTDYGVGAGAGEPVHKGGAVPVSGTRV
;
A
#
# COMPACT_ATOMS: atom_id res chain seq x y z
N MET A 1 15.04 -18.35 -5.24
CA MET A 1 15.68 -17.06 -5.60
C MET A 1 14.68 -15.95 -5.98
N ALA A 2 13.57 -16.23 -6.65
CA ALA A 2 12.58 -15.18 -7.02
C ALA A 2 11.83 -14.54 -5.83
N GLN A 3 11.65 -15.26 -4.74
CA GLN A 3 10.98 -14.80 -3.52
C GLN A 3 11.73 -13.67 -2.80
N THR A 4 13.06 -13.70 -2.86
CA THR A 4 13.91 -12.65 -2.25
C THR A 4 13.92 -11.35 -3.03
N VAL A 5 13.77 -11.39 -4.36
CA VAL A 5 13.83 -10.19 -5.21
C VAL A 5 12.60 -9.29 -4.98
N GLY A 6 11.39 -9.84 -4.96
CA GLY A 6 10.17 -9.06 -4.73
C GLY A 6 10.16 -8.39 -3.34
N ARG A 7 10.55 -9.10 -2.29
CA ARG A 7 10.66 -8.57 -0.92
C ARG A 7 11.75 -7.50 -0.81
N ASN A 8 12.88 -7.69 -1.48
CA ASN A 8 14.00 -6.75 -1.44
C ASN A 8 13.70 -5.43 -2.15
N ILE A 9 12.75 -5.39 -3.09
CA ILE A 9 12.31 -4.16 -3.77
C ILE A 9 11.11 -3.54 -3.04
N ALA A 10 10.16 -4.35 -2.56
CA ALA A 10 8.96 -3.85 -1.89
C ALA A 10 9.26 -3.19 -0.54
N ALA A 11 10.20 -3.72 0.24
CA ALA A 11 10.53 -3.18 1.55
C ALA A 11 11.15 -1.76 1.49
N PRO A 12 12.18 -1.47 0.68
CA PRO A 12 12.72 -0.13 0.58
C PRO A 12 11.71 0.86 -0.03
N LEU A 13 10.88 0.42 -0.99
CA LEU A 13 9.85 1.25 -1.58
C LEU A 13 8.75 1.60 -0.56
N LEU A 14 8.36 0.65 0.28
CA LEU A 14 7.42 0.88 1.38
C LEU A 14 7.98 1.91 2.37
N PHE A 15 9.25 1.74 2.76
CA PHE A 15 9.91 2.67 3.69
C PHE A 15 10.06 4.07 3.09
N LEU A 16 10.47 4.18 1.84
CA LEU A 16 10.59 5.45 1.12
C LEU A 16 9.23 6.16 1.06
N ASN A 17 8.18 5.45 0.66
CA ASN A 17 6.84 6.02 0.61
C ASN A 17 6.34 6.46 1.99
N LEU A 18 6.61 5.67 3.05
CA LEU A 18 6.26 6.06 4.43
C LEU A 18 6.92 7.37 4.82
N LEU A 19 8.22 7.51 4.56
CA LEU A 19 8.98 8.72 4.85
C LEU A 19 8.42 9.93 4.09
N MET A 20 8.17 9.76 2.78
CA MET A 20 7.62 10.83 1.93
C MET A 20 6.22 11.26 2.38
N TYR A 21 5.32 10.32 2.71
CA TYR A 21 4.00 10.67 3.25
C TYR A 21 4.10 11.42 4.58
N THR A 22 5.00 11.03 5.46
CA THR A 22 5.19 11.70 6.76
C THR A 22 5.69 13.13 6.58
N ILE A 23 6.68 13.35 5.71
CA ILE A 23 7.21 14.69 5.42
C ILE A 23 6.14 15.55 4.73
N ALA A 24 5.44 15.00 3.72
CA ALA A 24 4.36 15.69 3.03
C ALA A 24 3.23 16.10 3.98
N LEU A 25 2.86 15.21 4.92
CA LEU A 25 1.85 15.52 5.95
C LEU A 25 2.26 16.72 6.80
N GLY A 26 3.50 16.75 7.29
CA GLY A 26 4.01 17.87 8.09
C GLY A 26 3.93 19.20 7.34
N PHE A 27 4.37 19.23 6.09
CA PHE A 27 4.27 20.44 5.26
C PHE A 27 2.81 20.80 4.92
N ALA A 28 1.97 19.81 4.60
CA ALA A 28 0.56 20.05 4.30
C ALA A 28 -0.19 20.63 5.50
N CYS A 29 0.01 20.10 6.70
CA CYS A 29 -0.58 20.65 7.93
C CYS A 29 -0.13 22.10 8.19
N TRP A 30 1.17 22.38 8.00
CA TRP A 30 1.66 23.76 8.14
C TRP A 30 1.03 24.68 7.10
N CYS A 31 0.96 24.27 5.84
CA CYS A 31 0.33 25.04 4.76
C CYS A 31 -1.15 25.29 5.04
N THR A 32 -1.86 24.27 5.52
CA THR A 32 -3.29 24.37 5.88
C THR A 32 -3.50 25.36 7.01
N ASN A 33 -2.67 25.34 8.05
CA ASN A 33 -2.75 26.33 9.13
C ASN A 33 -2.61 27.76 8.57
N LYS A 34 -1.62 28.01 7.71
CA LYS A 34 -1.42 29.33 7.08
C LYS A 34 -2.57 29.73 6.16
N TYR A 35 -3.16 28.77 5.47
CA TYR A 35 -4.29 28.98 4.59
C TYR A 35 -5.55 29.39 5.38
N ILE A 36 -5.84 28.71 6.51
CA ILE A 36 -6.98 28.99 7.40
C ILE A 36 -6.81 30.36 8.08
N ASP A 37 -5.59 30.72 8.47
CA ASP A 37 -5.26 32.03 9.05
C ASP A 37 -5.39 33.20 8.04
N GLY A 38 -5.78 32.91 6.79
CA GLY A 38 -5.90 33.91 5.74
C GLY A 38 -4.57 34.50 5.24
N GLN A 39 -3.44 33.89 5.59
CA GLN A 39 -2.09 34.34 5.19
C GLN A 39 -1.76 33.91 3.75
N THR A 40 -2.70 34.14 2.83
CA THR A 40 -2.57 33.76 1.41
C THR A 40 -1.79 34.79 0.58
N SER A 41 -1.38 35.90 1.18
CA SER A 41 -0.66 36.96 0.51
C SER A 41 0.83 36.66 0.34
N HIS A 42 1.40 37.11 -0.76
CA HIS A 42 2.84 37.13 -1.00
C HIS A 42 3.54 38.09 0.01
N PRO A 43 4.72 37.74 0.60
CA PRO A 43 5.59 36.60 0.29
C PRO A 43 5.43 35.39 1.23
N SER A 44 4.47 35.40 2.14
CA SER A 44 4.43 34.42 3.23
C SER A 44 4.06 32.99 2.78
N PHE A 45 2.96 32.84 2.05
CA PHE A 45 2.46 31.52 1.64
C PHE A 45 2.04 31.51 0.16
N GLY A 46 1.18 32.45 -0.27
CA GLY A 46 0.60 32.44 -1.61
C GLY A 46 -0.54 31.44 -1.73
N GLY A 47 -0.67 30.84 -2.90
CA GLY A 47 -1.73 29.92 -3.23
C GLY A 47 -2.79 30.54 -4.14
N ASN A 48 -3.76 29.74 -4.54
CA ASN A 48 -4.86 30.14 -5.42
C ASN A 48 -6.17 29.44 -5.01
N GLY A 49 -7.24 29.60 -5.80
CA GLY A 49 -8.54 29.00 -5.48
C GLY A 49 -8.56 27.46 -5.41
N ALA A 50 -7.55 26.77 -5.93
CA ALA A 50 -7.44 25.32 -5.85
C ALA A 50 -6.69 24.84 -4.60
N THR A 51 -5.92 25.72 -3.94
CA THR A 51 -5.03 25.39 -2.81
C THR A 51 -5.77 24.71 -1.65
N GLY A 52 -6.95 25.21 -1.27
CA GLY A 52 -7.74 24.63 -0.18
C GLY A 52 -8.14 23.18 -0.44
N PHE A 53 -8.64 22.90 -1.65
CA PHE A 53 -8.98 21.53 -2.06
C PHE A 53 -7.75 20.65 -2.12
N PHE A 54 -6.67 21.13 -2.74
CA PHE A 54 -5.42 20.41 -2.81
C PHE A 54 -4.90 20.00 -1.42
N LEU A 55 -4.82 20.93 -0.48
CA LEU A 55 -4.31 20.65 0.88
C LEU A 55 -5.19 19.64 1.63
N THR A 56 -6.52 19.75 1.50
CA THR A 56 -7.46 18.81 2.12
C THR A 56 -7.21 17.39 1.62
N PHE A 57 -7.15 17.20 0.29
CA PHE A 57 -6.90 15.88 -0.28
C PHE A 57 -5.47 15.41 -0.07
N ALA A 58 -4.48 16.30 -0.01
CA ALA A 58 -3.10 15.96 0.33
C ALA A 58 -2.98 15.40 1.76
N ILE A 59 -3.64 16.01 2.74
CA ILE A 59 -3.68 15.50 4.12
C ILE A 59 -4.35 14.14 4.17
N LEU A 60 -5.52 13.96 3.54
CA LEU A 60 -6.21 12.68 3.47
C LEU A 60 -5.32 11.60 2.82
N ALA A 61 -4.69 11.92 1.69
CA ALA A 61 -3.77 11.01 1.01
C ALA A 61 -2.60 10.60 1.91
N CYS A 62 -2.02 11.56 2.64
CA CYS A 62 -0.90 11.28 3.54
C CYS A 62 -1.33 10.38 4.71
N VAL A 63 -2.46 10.64 5.36
CA VAL A 63 -2.95 9.83 6.49
C VAL A 63 -3.26 8.41 6.04
N VAL A 64 -4.06 8.24 4.98
CA VAL A 64 -4.41 6.91 4.46
C VAL A 64 -3.18 6.21 3.89
N GLY A 65 -2.26 6.96 3.26
CA GLY A 65 -0.98 6.46 2.79
C GLY A 65 -0.12 5.88 3.91
N ILE A 66 0.02 6.58 5.03
CA ILE A 66 0.75 6.11 6.22
C ILE A 66 0.11 4.84 6.77
N VAL A 67 -1.21 4.81 6.96
CA VAL A 67 -1.95 3.61 7.42
C VAL A 67 -1.70 2.43 6.48
N SER A 68 -1.75 2.66 5.17
CA SER A 68 -1.43 1.65 4.15
C SER A 68 -0.02 1.07 4.31
N LYS A 69 0.97 1.89 4.72
CA LYS A 69 2.35 1.40 4.93
C LYS A 69 2.48 0.55 6.17
N PHE A 70 1.76 0.84 7.24
CA PHE A 70 1.70 -0.04 8.40
C PHE A 70 1.05 -1.38 8.05
N ALA A 71 -0.07 -1.39 7.32
CA ALA A 71 -0.68 -2.62 6.83
C ALA A 71 0.26 -3.43 5.93
N GLY A 72 0.99 -2.76 5.01
CA GLY A 72 2.01 -3.40 4.18
C GLY A 72 3.20 -3.94 4.98
N GLY A 73 3.63 -3.21 6.01
CA GLY A 73 4.71 -3.64 6.91
C GLY A 73 4.36 -4.89 7.72
N THR A 74 3.14 -4.99 8.22
CA THR A 74 2.65 -6.20 8.89
C THR A 74 2.60 -7.38 7.93
N HIS A 75 2.17 -7.16 6.67
CA HIS A 75 2.18 -8.20 5.64
C HIS A 75 3.61 -8.71 5.35
N ILE A 76 4.59 -7.83 5.16
CA ILE A 76 5.99 -8.24 4.92
C ILE A 76 6.54 -9.06 6.09
N ARG A 77 6.08 -8.80 7.32
CA ARG A 77 6.51 -9.50 8.53
C ARG A 77 5.83 -10.86 8.70
N VAL A 78 4.53 -10.95 8.44
CA VAL A 78 3.70 -12.14 8.71
C VAL A 78 3.63 -13.06 7.49
N TRP A 79 3.69 -12.53 6.29
CA TRP A 79 3.71 -13.23 4.99
C TRP A 79 2.54 -14.22 4.79
N ARG A 80 1.30 -13.79 5.12
CA ARG A 80 0.07 -14.60 4.96
C ARG A 80 -0.78 -14.08 3.80
N SER A 81 -1.58 -14.96 3.19
CA SER A 81 -2.49 -14.61 2.07
C SER A 81 -3.51 -13.53 2.45
N ASP A 82 -4.12 -13.66 3.64
CA ASP A 82 -5.10 -12.69 4.15
C ASP A 82 -4.51 -11.31 4.35
N SER A 83 -3.29 -11.23 4.89
CA SER A 83 -2.60 -9.97 5.09
C SER A 83 -2.21 -9.30 3.76
N LEU A 84 -1.98 -10.09 2.69
CA LEU A 84 -1.72 -9.56 1.35
C LEU A 84 -2.96 -8.91 0.76
N ALA A 85 -4.12 -9.57 0.85
CA ALA A 85 -5.37 -9.02 0.34
C ALA A 85 -5.74 -7.71 1.06
N ALA A 86 -5.60 -7.68 2.40
CA ALA A 86 -5.82 -6.49 3.20
C ALA A 86 -4.82 -5.37 2.85
N ALA A 87 -3.53 -5.67 2.76
CA ALA A 87 -2.52 -4.69 2.36
C ALA A 87 -2.74 -4.17 0.94
N GLY A 88 -3.15 -5.04 0.00
CA GLY A 88 -3.46 -4.70 -1.38
C GLY A 88 -4.64 -3.74 -1.49
N SER A 89 -5.76 -4.05 -0.82
CA SER A 89 -6.97 -3.21 -0.86
C SER A 89 -6.74 -1.83 -0.23
N VAL A 90 -6.14 -1.76 0.95
CA VAL A 90 -5.82 -0.47 1.60
C VAL A 90 -4.82 0.34 0.78
N SER A 91 -3.84 -0.34 0.15
CA SER A 91 -2.86 0.35 -0.71
C SER A 91 -3.48 0.89 -2.00
N LEU A 92 -4.48 0.21 -2.56
CA LEU A 92 -5.22 0.68 -3.73
C LEU A 92 -6.06 1.93 -3.39
N VAL A 93 -6.75 1.92 -2.25
CA VAL A 93 -7.50 3.09 -1.76
C VAL A 93 -6.56 4.27 -1.52
N ALA A 94 -5.41 4.03 -0.86
CA ALA A 94 -4.39 5.06 -0.63
C ALA A 94 -3.88 5.65 -1.95
N TRP A 95 -3.63 4.80 -2.95
CA TRP A 95 -3.23 5.27 -4.28
C TRP A 95 -4.31 6.11 -4.96
N ALA A 96 -5.58 5.69 -4.92
CA ALA A 96 -6.68 6.42 -5.54
C ALA A 96 -6.82 7.84 -4.95
N ILE A 97 -6.74 7.97 -3.62
CA ILE A 97 -6.81 9.28 -2.94
C ILE A 97 -5.56 10.12 -3.28
N THR A 98 -4.37 9.50 -3.35
CA THR A 98 -3.13 10.20 -3.71
C THR A 98 -3.18 10.68 -5.17
N ALA A 99 -3.73 9.88 -6.09
CA ALA A 99 -3.93 10.26 -7.49
C ALA A 99 -4.92 11.43 -7.62
N LEU A 100 -6.00 11.43 -6.83
CA LEU A 100 -6.93 12.55 -6.77
C LEU A 100 -6.25 13.83 -6.25
N ALA A 101 -5.48 13.73 -5.17
CA ALA A 101 -4.69 14.84 -4.64
C ALA A 101 -3.68 15.37 -5.68
N SER A 102 -3.04 14.48 -6.44
CA SER A 102 -2.15 14.84 -7.54
C SER A 102 -2.88 15.59 -8.66
N GLY A 103 -4.12 15.22 -8.97
CA GLY A 103 -4.96 15.97 -9.91
C GLY A 103 -5.19 17.41 -9.44
N PHE A 104 -5.47 17.62 -8.15
CA PHE A 104 -5.59 18.97 -7.58
C PHE A 104 -4.25 19.72 -7.56
N ALA A 105 -3.11 19.04 -7.31
CA ALA A 105 -1.79 19.65 -7.43
C ALA A 105 -1.55 20.14 -8.86
N CYS A 106 -1.84 19.32 -9.87
CA CYS A 106 -1.75 19.73 -11.27
C CYS A 106 -2.68 20.92 -11.59
N LYS A 107 -3.90 20.93 -11.04
CA LYS A 107 -4.82 22.05 -11.20
C LYS A 107 -4.26 23.32 -10.58
N GLU A 108 -3.71 23.25 -9.38
CA GLU A 108 -3.09 24.38 -8.69
C GLU A 108 -1.90 24.94 -9.47
N ILE A 109 -1.05 24.06 -10.00
CA ILE A 109 0.09 24.42 -10.84
C ILE A 109 -0.38 25.13 -12.12
N ASN A 110 -1.44 24.63 -12.76
CA ASN A 110 -1.96 25.17 -14.02
C ASN A 110 -2.66 26.53 -13.83
N VAL A 111 -3.38 26.73 -12.72
CA VAL A 111 -3.97 28.04 -12.39
C VAL A 111 -2.88 29.08 -12.15
N GLY A 112 -1.73 28.67 -11.65
CA GLY A 112 -0.57 29.54 -11.44
C GLY A 112 -0.71 30.43 -10.22
N GLY A 113 0.09 31.51 -10.21
CA GLY A 113 0.22 32.42 -9.07
C GLY A 113 1.44 32.09 -8.21
N TYR A 114 1.67 32.95 -7.20
CA TYR A 114 2.77 32.72 -6.26
C TYR A 114 2.45 31.55 -5.35
N ARG A 115 3.41 30.63 -5.24
CA ARG A 115 3.35 29.47 -4.37
C ARG A 115 4.64 29.38 -3.56
N GLY A 116 4.51 29.46 -2.24
CA GLY A 116 5.63 29.35 -1.34
C GLY A 116 6.37 27.99 -1.50
N TRP A 117 7.64 27.94 -1.12
CA TRP A 117 8.44 26.74 -1.31
C TRP A 117 7.89 25.50 -0.62
N ARG A 118 7.25 25.65 0.56
CA ARG A 118 6.62 24.53 1.28
C ARG A 118 5.43 23.95 0.53
N LEU A 119 4.61 24.81 -0.07
CA LEU A 119 3.48 24.39 -0.89
C LEU A 119 3.96 23.61 -2.12
N ARG A 120 4.99 24.11 -2.79
CA ARG A 120 5.64 23.41 -3.93
C ARG A 120 6.22 22.06 -3.53
N MET A 121 6.77 21.93 -2.31
CA MET A 121 7.26 20.64 -1.80
C MET A 121 6.12 19.65 -1.61
N VAL A 122 4.95 20.07 -1.08
CA VAL A 122 3.78 19.18 -0.98
C VAL A 122 3.31 18.74 -2.35
N GLU A 123 3.21 19.66 -3.33
CA GLU A 123 2.85 19.35 -4.71
C GLU A 123 3.79 18.28 -5.30
N ALA A 124 5.10 18.51 -5.19
CA ALA A 124 6.10 17.58 -5.70
C ALA A 124 6.03 16.20 -5.03
N PHE A 125 5.93 16.16 -3.70
CA PHE A 125 5.81 14.88 -2.98
C PHE A 125 4.54 14.11 -3.36
N ILE A 126 3.39 14.76 -3.47
CA ILE A 126 2.13 14.10 -3.85
C ILE A 126 2.21 13.54 -5.27
N ILE A 127 2.80 14.28 -6.21
CA ILE A 127 3.00 13.80 -7.58
C ILE A 127 3.94 12.58 -7.61
N ILE A 128 5.09 12.66 -6.95
CA ILE A 128 6.04 11.54 -6.88
C ILE A 128 5.41 10.33 -6.19
N LEU A 129 4.70 10.56 -5.08
CA LEU A 129 3.99 9.50 -4.34
C LEU A 129 2.92 8.80 -5.19
N THR A 130 2.27 9.51 -6.11
CA THR A 130 1.30 8.90 -7.03
C THR A 130 1.96 7.79 -7.85
N PHE A 131 3.15 8.01 -8.38
CA PHE A 131 3.88 7.03 -9.18
C PHE A 131 4.52 5.93 -8.32
N THR A 132 5.15 6.29 -7.22
CA THR A 132 5.82 5.31 -6.34
C THR A 132 4.81 4.42 -5.62
N GLN A 133 3.64 4.96 -5.24
CA GLN A 133 2.55 4.19 -4.66
C GLN A 133 1.92 3.26 -5.71
N LEU A 134 1.74 3.71 -6.96
CA LEU A 134 1.27 2.85 -8.04
C LEU A 134 2.23 1.67 -8.25
N LEU A 135 3.53 1.95 -8.31
CA LEU A 135 4.53 0.89 -8.44
C LEU A 135 4.43 -0.11 -7.28
N TYR A 136 4.24 0.36 -6.05
CA TYR A 136 4.05 -0.50 -4.89
C TYR A 136 2.78 -1.36 -5.01
N VAL A 137 1.66 -0.79 -5.45
CA VAL A 137 0.40 -1.53 -5.69
C VAL A 137 0.59 -2.59 -6.77
N LEU A 138 1.26 -2.26 -7.88
CA LEU A 138 1.56 -3.22 -8.95
C LEU A 138 2.44 -4.38 -8.47
N LEU A 139 3.44 -4.11 -7.62
CA LEU A 139 4.29 -5.15 -7.03
C LEU A 139 3.48 -6.08 -6.12
N LEU A 140 2.54 -5.56 -5.32
CA LEU A 140 1.64 -6.37 -4.51
C LEU A 140 0.73 -7.24 -5.39
N HIS A 141 0.15 -6.67 -6.45
CA HIS A 141 -0.72 -7.41 -7.38
C HIS A 141 0.06 -8.47 -8.16
N ALA A 142 1.25 -8.16 -8.65
CA ALA A 142 2.13 -9.15 -9.29
C ALA A 142 2.46 -10.31 -8.36
N GLY A 143 2.60 -10.03 -7.05
CA GLY A 143 2.73 -11.04 -6.01
C GLY A 143 1.52 -11.96 -5.90
N MET A 144 0.32 -11.43 -5.96
CA MET A 144 -0.93 -12.22 -5.88
C MET A 144 -1.12 -13.18 -7.06
N PHE A 145 -0.72 -12.78 -8.27
CA PHE A 145 -0.95 -13.56 -9.49
C PHE A 145 0.24 -14.45 -9.90
N SER A 146 1.39 -14.29 -9.28
CA SER A 146 2.58 -15.07 -9.64
C SER A 146 2.59 -16.41 -8.91
N SER A 147 2.40 -17.52 -9.64
CA SER A 147 2.64 -18.88 -9.15
C SER A 147 4.09 -19.11 -8.68
N LYS A 148 5.01 -18.20 -8.97
CA LYS A 148 6.42 -18.22 -8.52
C LYS A 148 6.61 -17.91 -7.04
N TYR A 149 5.57 -17.43 -6.33
CA TYR A 149 5.66 -17.16 -4.90
C TYR A 149 5.55 -18.42 -4.02
N GLY A 150 5.50 -19.59 -4.65
CA GLY A 150 5.62 -20.89 -4.02
C GLY A 150 4.30 -21.47 -3.48
N PRO A 151 4.20 -22.80 -3.36
CA PRO A 151 3.00 -23.49 -2.87
C PRO A 151 2.67 -23.16 -1.40
N GLY A 152 3.58 -22.62 -0.62
CA GLY A 152 3.36 -22.19 0.78
C GLY A 152 2.63 -20.86 0.93
N TYR A 153 2.41 -20.10 -0.17
CA TYR A 153 1.65 -18.86 -0.15
C TYR A 153 0.15 -19.09 -0.35
N ARG A 154 -0.21 -20.26 -0.85
CA ARG A 154 -1.57 -20.73 -1.07
C ARG A 154 -1.89 -21.74 0.03
N ASP A 155 -2.87 -21.44 0.85
CA ASP A 155 -3.71 -22.43 1.52
C ASP A 155 -3.22 -23.20 2.74
N THR A 156 -2.24 -22.78 3.48
CA THR A 156 -2.01 -23.45 4.77
C THR A 156 -2.97 -23.01 5.87
N ASP A 157 -3.77 -21.95 5.68
CA ASP A 157 -4.57 -21.37 6.74
C ASP A 157 -6.10 -21.44 6.57
N TYR A 158 -6.59 -21.70 5.39
CA TYR A 158 -7.98 -22.06 5.20
C TYR A 158 -8.07 -23.58 5.17
N GLY A 159 -8.27 -24.20 6.30
CA GLY A 159 -8.55 -25.61 6.54
C GLY A 159 -9.31 -26.44 5.49
N VAL A 160 -9.06 -26.18 4.21
CA VAL A 160 -9.47 -27.02 3.10
C VAL A 160 -8.39 -28.07 2.82
N GLY A 161 -7.76 -28.50 3.87
CA GLY A 161 -7.12 -29.79 3.92
C GLY A 161 -8.10 -30.95 4.13
N ALA A 162 -9.39 -30.68 4.01
CA ALA A 162 -10.41 -31.71 4.02
C ALA A 162 -10.53 -32.37 2.65
N GLY A 163 -9.47 -32.95 2.14
CA GLY A 163 -9.49 -33.65 0.87
C GLY A 163 -8.21 -34.37 0.50
N ALA A 164 -7.18 -34.20 1.29
CA ALA A 164 -5.93 -34.90 1.10
C ALA A 164 -5.90 -36.13 2.01
N GLY A 165 -6.38 -37.26 1.50
CA GLY A 165 -5.91 -38.54 1.94
C GLY A 165 -6.46 -39.00 3.28
N GLU A 166 -7.69 -39.52 3.26
CA GLU A 166 -7.93 -40.70 4.07
C GLU A 166 -6.77 -41.67 3.81
N PRO A 167 -6.01 -42.09 4.83
CA PRO A 167 -5.03 -43.13 4.64
C PRO A 167 -5.80 -44.34 4.19
N VAL A 168 -5.57 -44.76 2.95
CA VAL A 168 -6.01 -46.09 2.48
C VAL A 168 -5.51 -47.07 3.50
N HIS A 169 -6.40 -47.53 4.34
CA HIS A 169 -6.19 -48.70 5.19
C HIS A 169 -5.86 -49.84 4.22
N LYS A 170 -4.59 -50.10 4.05
CA LYS A 170 -4.13 -51.40 3.51
C LYS A 170 -4.69 -52.44 4.46
N GLY A 171 -5.81 -53.02 4.04
CA GLY A 171 -6.39 -54.17 4.68
C GLY A 171 -5.32 -55.22 4.84
N GLY A 172 -4.84 -55.38 6.07
CA GLY A 172 -4.03 -56.51 6.45
C GLY A 172 -4.84 -57.74 6.18
N ALA A 173 -4.39 -58.55 5.24
CA ALA A 173 -4.90 -59.90 5.04
C ALA A 173 -4.76 -60.66 6.36
N VAL A 174 -5.89 -60.97 6.99
CA VAL A 174 -5.95 -61.90 8.11
C VAL A 174 -5.65 -63.26 7.54
N PRO A 175 -4.60 -64.00 7.98
CA PRO A 175 -4.42 -65.35 7.59
C PRO A 175 -5.52 -66.22 8.25
N VAL A 176 -6.36 -66.81 7.42
CA VAL A 176 -7.30 -67.86 7.85
C VAL A 176 -6.47 -69.07 8.30
N SER A 177 -6.36 -69.22 9.62
CA SER A 177 -5.84 -70.42 10.22
C SER A 177 -6.84 -71.56 10.00
N GLY A 178 -6.53 -72.48 9.12
CA GLY A 178 -7.27 -73.70 8.98
C GLY A 178 -7.17 -74.54 10.24
N THR A 179 -8.29 -74.89 10.84
CA THR A 179 -8.36 -75.96 11.82
C THR A 179 -8.85 -77.23 11.11
N ARG A 180 -7.94 -78.15 11.03
CA ARG A 180 -8.28 -79.58 10.76
C ARG A 180 -8.92 -80.15 12.04
N VAL A 181 -9.96 -80.83 11.94
CA VAL A 181 -10.24 -82.27 12.21
C VAL A 181 -11.67 -82.52 11.85
#